data_d5cbb0bea503750e3f34f7e587a84ad9
#
_entry.id   d5cbb0bea503750e3f34f7e587a84ad9
#
_cell.length_a   1.000
_cell.length_b   1.000
_cell.length_c   1.000
_cell.angle_alpha   90.00
_cell.angle_beta   90.00
_cell.angle_gamma   90.00
#
_symmetry.space_group_name_H-M   'P 1'
#
loop_
_entity.id
_entity.type
_entity.pdbx_description
1 polymer ?
#
loop_
_entity_poly.entity_id
_entity_poly.type
_entity_poly.pdbx_seq_one_letter_code
_entity_poly.pdbx_strand_id
1 'polypeptide(L)'
;MNSQELLKELIWFDTTKCFIDGAWKKPVSKQYIELFDPSNNTPICKIPRSNKSDVNLAVQSAQNSLSSNWGSFSSLERGRILNKIGLLVQDKIDKLAKIESLDVGKPLTQSKADASALARYLEFYSGAVDKIHGETIPYQNGYTVYTLREPHGVTGHIIPWNYPMQIIGRSVVGALAMGNAVVLKPSEDACVTALAFGEICREAGLPNGVINIVPG
;
A
#
# COMPACT_ATOMS: atom_id res chain seq x y z
N MET A 1 24.23 -18.11 4.02
CA MET A 1 23.72 -16.71 3.83
C MET A 1 22.97 -16.34 5.10
N ASN A 2 23.33 -15.24 5.73
CA ASN A 2 22.61 -14.75 6.91
C ASN A 2 21.34 -13.98 6.49
N SER A 3 20.44 -13.68 7.45
CA SER A 3 19.16 -13.03 7.18
C SER A 3 19.30 -11.66 6.51
N GLN A 4 20.33 -10.89 6.86
CA GLN A 4 20.61 -9.58 6.27
C GLN A 4 21.08 -9.68 4.81
N GLU A 5 21.92 -10.65 4.49
CA GLU A 5 22.37 -10.92 3.12
C GLU A 5 21.19 -11.38 2.26
N LEU A 6 20.38 -12.30 2.79
CA LEU A 6 19.17 -12.76 2.12
C LEU A 6 18.22 -11.61 1.80
N LEU A 7 17.95 -10.72 2.76
CA LEU A 7 17.07 -9.57 2.52
C LEU A 7 17.65 -8.64 1.45
N LYS A 8 18.96 -8.37 1.47
CA LYS A 8 19.61 -7.53 0.46
C LYS A 8 19.48 -8.05 -0.98
N GLU A 9 19.48 -9.37 -1.16
CA GLU A 9 19.23 -9.97 -2.48
C GLU A 9 17.76 -9.88 -2.92
N LEU A 10 16.85 -9.84 -1.95
CA LEU A 10 15.40 -9.82 -2.21
C LEU A 10 14.87 -8.41 -2.47
N ILE A 11 15.39 -7.38 -1.80
CA ILE A 11 14.87 -6.01 -1.94
C ILE A 11 15.44 -5.32 -3.20
N TRP A 12 14.64 -4.42 -3.77
CA TRP A 12 15.02 -3.58 -4.91
C TRP A 12 14.65 -2.11 -4.67
N PHE A 13 14.51 -1.75 -3.40
CA PHE A 13 14.20 -0.42 -2.90
C PHE A 13 15.03 -0.13 -1.64
N ASP A 14 14.99 1.10 -1.15
CA ASP A 14 15.75 1.53 0.02
C ASP A 14 14.88 1.46 1.30
N THR A 15 15.13 0.47 2.14
CA THR A 15 14.39 0.26 3.40
C THR A 15 14.58 1.39 4.40
N THR A 16 15.63 2.22 4.26
CA THR A 16 15.92 3.34 5.17
C THR A 16 15.14 4.61 4.85
N LYS A 17 14.19 4.55 3.92
CA LYS A 17 13.41 5.70 3.45
C LYS A 17 11.91 5.47 3.56
N CYS A 18 11.17 6.54 3.82
CA CYS A 18 9.73 6.58 3.60
C CYS A 18 9.44 6.63 2.10
N PHE A 19 8.31 6.07 1.69
CA PHE A 19 7.80 6.24 0.33
C PHE A 19 6.75 7.35 0.35
N ILE A 20 7.10 8.54 -0.12
CA ILE A 20 6.22 9.73 -0.12
C ILE A 20 6.32 10.43 -1.46
N ASP A 21 5.16 10.73 -2.07
CA ASP A 21 5.07 11.46 -3.34
C ASP A 21 5.74 10.70 -4.51
N GLY A 22 5.55 9.38 -4.53
CA GLY A 22 6.16 8.51 -5.55
C GLY A 22 7.69 8.39 -5.44
N ALA A 23 8.31 8.90 -4.38
CA ALA A 23 9.76 8.95 -4.20
C ALA A 23 10.21 8.44 -2.83
N TRP A 24 11.42 7.92 -2.78
CA TRP A 24 12.08 7.47 -1.56
C TRP A 24 12.73 8.64 -0.83
N LYS A 25 12.16 9.05 0.33
CA LYS A 25 12.60 10.20 1.13
C LYS A 25 13.13 9.78 2.49
N LYS A 26 14.26 10.35 2.92
CA LYS A 26 14.78 10.13 4.28
C LYS A 26 13.80 10.69 5.31
N PRO A 27 13.66 10.06 6.50
CA PRO A 27 12.81 10.59 7.56
C PRO A 27 13.31 11.94 8.01
N VAL A 28 12.39 12.86 8.30
CA VAL A 28 12.71 14.23 8.76
C VAL A 28 13.49 14.18 10.08
N SER A 29 13.17 13.26 10.96
CA SER A 29 13.86 13.02 12.23
C SER A 29 15.31 12.57 12.07
N LYS A 30 15.68 12.01 10.91
CA LYS A 30 16.95 11.30 10.67
C LYS A 30 17.20 10.14 11.65
N GLN A 31 16.12 9.64 12.29
CA GLN A 31 16.16 8.50 13.21
C GLN A 31 15.72 7.23 12.50
N TYR A 32 16.24 6.09 12.96
CA TYR A 32 15.99 4.78 12.38
C TYR A 32 15.68 3.77 13.48
N ILE A 33 14.90 2.75 13.12
CA ILE A 33 14.65 1.57 13.93
C ILE A 33 15.38 0.42 13.27
N GLU A 34 16.02 -0.43 14.05
CA GLU A 34 16.63 -1.67 13.58
C GLU A 34 15.58 -2.77 13.59
N LEU A 35 15.38 -3.42 12.44
CA LEU A 35 14.51 -4.59 12.31
C LEU A 35 15.31 -5.86 12.54
N PHE A 36 14.67 -6.82 13.21
CA PHE A 36 15.27 -8.11 13.55
C PHE A 36 14.48 -9.26 12.91
N ASP A 37 15.19 -10.28 12.49
CA ASP A 37 14.60 -11.56 12.11
C ASP A 37 14.01 -12.22 13.35
N PRO A 38 12.68 -12.41 13.43
CA PRO A 38 12.05 -12.98 14.62
C PRO A 38 12.41 -14.44 14.88
N SER A 39 12.99 -15.14 13.89
CA SER A 39 13.40 -16.55 14.03
C SER A 39 14.68 -16.74 14.84
N ASN A 40 15.59 -15.76 14.81
CA ASN A 40 16.92 -15.88 15.39
C ASN A 40 17.41 -14.60 16.09
N ASN A 41 16.60 -13.55 16.11
CA ASN A 41 16.88 -12.24 16.72
C ASN A 41 18.15 -11.57 16.17
N THR A 42 18.47 -11.78 14.88
CA THR A 42 19.56 -11.08 14.19
C THR A 42 19.05 -9.87 13.43
N PRO A 43 19.79 -8.73 13.38
CA PRO A 43 19.38 -7.58 12.62
C PRO A 43 19.32 -7.89 11.12
N ILE A 44 18.24 -7.45 10.45
CA ILE A 44 18.03 -7.65 9.00
C ILE A 44 18.17 -6.36 8.20
N CYS A 45 17.63 -5.25 8.69
CA CYS A 45 17.77 -3.95 8.03
C CYS A 45 17.44 -2.81 9.01
N LYS A 46 17.55 -1.57 8.53
CA LYS A 46 17.06 -0.37 9.21
C LYS A 46 15.88 0.21 8.46
N ILE A 47 14.93 0.76 9.21
CA ILE A 47 13.75 1.44 8.70
C ILE A 47 13.65 2.85 9.27
N PRO A 48 12.94 3.79 8.64
CA PRO A 48 12.68 5.11 9.20
C PRO A 48 11.96 5.02 10.54
N ARG A 49 12.36 5.86 11.49
CA ARG A 49 11.52 6.23 12.62
C ARG A 49 10.81 7.53 12.29
N SER A 50 9.70 7.41 11.56
CA SER A 50 8.92 8.57 11.12
C SER A 50 8.28 9.30 12.29
N ASN A 51 8.03 10.57 12.10
CA ASN A 51 7.38 11.42 13.09
C ASN A 51 6.20 12.21 12.47
N LYS A 52 5.61 13.10 13.25
CA LYS A 52 4.49 13.95 12.81
C LYS A 52 4.79 14.72 11.52
N SER A 53 6.04 15.16 11.31
CA SER A 53 6.42 15.92 10.10
C SER A 53 6.37 15.03 8.86
N ASP A 54 6.83 13.77 8.95
CA ASP A 54 6.76 12.80 7.86
C ASP A 54 5.30 12.48 7.50
N VAL A 55 4.45 12.29 8.52
CA VAL A 55 3.01 12.07 8.32
C VAL A 55 2.35 13.28 7.64
N ASN A 56 2.68 14.50 8.07
CA ASN A 56 2.14 15.72 7.46
C ASN A 56 2.56 15.84 5.99
N LEU A 57 3.81 15.52 5.64
CA LEU A 57 4.27 15.47 4.25
C LEU A 57 3.51 14.43 3.43
N ALA A 58 3.26 13.26 4.00
CA ALA A 58 2.50 12.19 3.35
C ALA A 58 1.03 12.61 3.10
N VAL A 59 0.38 13.21 4.10
CA VAL A 59 -1.01 13.72 3.97
C VAL A 59 -1.08 14.83 2.94
N GLN A 60 -0.15 15.80 2.95
CA GLN A 60 -0.12 16.87 1.96
C GLN A 60 0.08 16.33 0.54
N SER A 61 0.97 15.36 0.36
CA SER A 61 1.17 14.69 -0.92
C SER A 61 -0.10 13.96 -1.39
N ALA A 62 -0.79 13.28 -0.49
CA ALA A 62 -2.06 12.62 -0.78
C ALA A 62 -3.15 13.63 -1.20
N GLN A 63 -3.28 14.75 -0.51
CA GLN A 63 -4.22 15.82 -0.87
C GLN A 63 -3.92 16.40 -2.25
N ASN A 64 -2.65 16.66 -2.54
CA ASN A 64 -2.22 17.18 -3.83
C ASN A 64 -2.55 16.20 -4.98
N SER A 65 -2.40 14.89 -4.77
CA SER A 65 -2.74 13.89 -5.78
C SER A 65 -4.23 13.89 -6.13
N LEU A 66 -5.10 14.10 -5.14
CA LEU A 66 -6.56 14.20 -5.33
C LEU A 66 -6.96 15.47 -6.11
N SER A 67 -6.24 16.57 -5.91
CA SER A 67 -6.47 17.84 -6.62
C SER A 67 -5.84 17.86 -8.01
N SER A 68 -5.14 16.81 -8.40
CA SER A 68 -4.44 16.69 -9.69
C SER A 68 -4.90 15.44 -10.47
N ASN A 69 -3.98 14.66 -10.98
CA ASN A 69 -4.27 13.55 -11.89
C ASN A 69 -5.19 12.48 -11.29
N TRP A 70 -4.96 12.08 -10.01
CA TRP A 70 -5.73 10.98 -9.43
C TRP A 70 -7.21 11.32 -9.26
N GLY A 71 -7.52 12.52 -8.81
CA GLY A 71 -8.91 12.96 -8.63
C GLY A 71 -9.70 13.07 -9.92
N SER A 72 -9.03 13.21 -11.07
CA SER A 72 -9.66 13.25 -12.39
C SER A 72 -9.80 11.89 -13.07
N PHE A 73 -9.16 10.84 -12.52
CA PHE A 73 -9.22 9.50 -13.10
C PHE A 73 -10.63 8.93 -13.04
N SER A 74 -11.11 8.43 -14.18
CA SER A 74 -12.31 7.62 -14.23
C SER A 74 -12.14 6.31 -13.46
N SER A 75 -13.26 5.67 -13.10
CA SER A 75 -13.23 4.33 -12.49
C SER A 75 -12.45 3.33 -13.35
N LEU A 76 -12.62 3.38 -14.67
CA LEU A 76 -11.93 2.50 -15.61
C LEU A 76 -10.40 2.68 -15.57
N GLU A 77 -9.91 3.92 -15.52
CA GLU A 77 -8.47 4.21 -15.44
C GLU A 77 -7.88 3.72 -14.11
N ARG A 78 -8.57 3.94 -12.99
CA ARG A 78 -8.18 3.38 -11.69
C ARG A 78 -8.12 1.86 -11.73
N GLY A 79 -9.14 1.21 -12.30
CA GLY A 79 -9.19 -0.24 -12.46
C GLY A 79 -7.99 -0.79 -13.26
N ARG A 80 -7.64 -0.14 -14.36
CA ARG A 80 -6.49 -0.53 -15.19
C ARG A 80 -5.16 -0.45 -14.43
N ILE A 81 -4.96 0.59 -13.62
CA ILE A 81 -3.76 0.71 -12.79
C ILE A 81 -3.73 -0.36 -11.71
N LEU A 82 -4.85 -0.60 -11.01
CA LEU A 82 -4.93 -1.66 -9.98
C LEU A 82 -4.67 -3.04 -10.57
N ASN A 83 -5.20 -3.33 -11.75
CA ASN A 83 -4.92 -4.57 -12.46
C ASN A 83 -3.42 -4.72 -12.77
N LYS A 84 -2.78 -3.65 -13.25
CA LYS A 84 -1.33 -3.65 -13.51
C LYS A 84 -0.51 -3.89 -12.24
N ILE A 85 -0.89 -3.28 -11.11
CA ILE A 85 -0.28 -3.56 -9.80
C ILE A 85 -0.46 -5.04 -9.46
N GLY A 86 -1.66 -5.61 -9.66
CA GLY A 86 -1.95 -7.02 -9.43
C GLY A 86 -1.06 -7.97 -10.23
N LEU A 87 -0.85 -7.70 -11.50
CA LEU A 87 0.04 -8.47 -12.37
C LEU A 87 1.50 -8.41 -11.88
N LEU A 88 1.97 -7.23 -11.46
CA LEU A 88 3.32 -7.08 -10.89
C LEU A 88 3.48 -7.80 -9.54
N VAL A 89 2.45 -7.81 -8.70
CA VAL A 89 2.43 -8.60 -7.46
C VAL A 89 2.47 -10.08 -7.79
N GLN A 90 1.68 -10.55 -8.76
CA GLN A 90 1.65 -11.94 -9.19
C GLN A 90 3.01 -12.42 -9.73
N ASP A 91 3.68 -11.60 -10.53
CA ASP A 91 5.02 -11.87 -11.03
C ASP A 91 6.07 -12.00 -9.91
N LYS A 92 5.86 -11.26 -8.80
CA LYS A 92 6.79 -11.20 -7.67
C LYS A 92 6.37 -12.04 -6.46
N ILE A 93 5.38 -12.96 -6.58
CA ILE A 93 4.85 -13.74 -5.44
C ILE A 93 5.97 -14.42 -4.64
N ASP A 94 6.87 -15.15 -5.28
CA ASP A 94 7.95 -15.86 -4.59
C ASP A 94 8.90 -14.92 -3.86
N LYS A 95 9.17 -13.76 -4.44
CA LYS A 95 10.02 -12.74 -3.85
C LYS A 95 9.35 -12.08 -2.65
N LEU A 96 8.10 -11.66 -2.79
CA LEU A 96 7.30 -11.07 -1.72
C LEU A 96 7.09 -12.05 -0.55
N ALA A 97 6.82 -13.32 -0.86
CA ALA A 97 6.67 -14.36 0.14
C ALA A 97 7.93 -14.56 0.99
N LYS A 98 9.11 -14.56 0.36
CA LYS A 98 10.38 -14.66 1.08
C LYS A 98 10.63 -13.42 1.96
N ILE A 99 10.33 -12.22 1.47
CA ILE A 99 10.42 -10.99 2.25
C ILE A 99 9.51 -11.06 3.46
N GLU A 100 8.21 -11.40 3.28
CA GLU A 100 7.27 -11.47 4.39
C GLU A 100 7.60 -12.58 5.38
N SER A 101 8.09 -13.73 4.90
CA SER A 101 8.52 -14.83 5.77
C SER A 101 9.69 -14.39 6.67
N LEU A 102 10.63 -13.64 6.12
CA LEU A 102 11.77 -13.11 6.87
C LEU A 102 11.39 -12.00 7.84
N ASP A 103 10.52 -11.08 7.41
CA ASP A 103 10.11 -9.89 8.16
C ASP A 103 9.15 -10.22 9.32
N VAL A 104 8.24 -11.19 9.10
CA VAL A 104 7.18 -11.58 10.05
C VAL A 104 7.50 -12.85 10.83
N GLY A 105 8.39 -13.70 10.31
CA GLY A 105 8.72 -15.00 10.91
C GLY A 105 7.70 -16.11 10.63
N LYS A 106 6.77 -15.92 9.69
CA LYS A 106 5.77 -16.95 9.35
C LYS A 106 6.30 -17.97 8.33
N PRO A 107 5.69 -19.17 8.26
CA PRO A 107 6.07 -20.18 7.25
C PRO A 107 5.98 -19.64 5.82
N LEU A 108 6.94 -19.99 4.98
CA LEU A 108 7.01 -19.54 3.58
C LEU A 108 5.75 -19.92 2.77
N THR A 109 5.15 -21.08 3.04
CA THR A 109 3.89 -21.51 2.42
C THR A 109 2.75 -20.55 2.72
N GLN A 110 2.66 -20.06 3.97
CA GLN A 110 1.66 -19.07 4.38
C GLN A 110 1.95 -17.73 3.72
N SER A 111 3.20 -17.27 3.69
CA SER A 111 3.59 -16.04 3.01
C SER A 111 3.29 -16.06 1.51
N LYS A 112 3.44 -17.22 0.85
CA LYS A 112 3.01 -17.39 -0.56
C LYS A 112 1.50 -17.26 -0.72
N ALA A 113 0.73 -17.85 0.19
CA ALA A 113 -0.72 -17.70 0.18
C ALA A 113 -1.13 -16.23 0.39
N ASP A 114 -0.43 -15.50 1.27
CA ASP A 114 -0.69 -14.09 1.54
C ASP A 114 -0.35 -13.19 0.34
N ALA A 115 0.77 -13.45 -0.35
CA ALA A 115 1.12 -12.75 -1.59
C ALA A 115 0.11 -13.01 -2.72
N SER A 116 -0.33 -14.27 -2.85
CA SER A 116 -1.37 -14.65 -3.81
C SER A 116 -2.72 -14.00 -3.48
N ALA A 117 -3.05 -13.88 -2.19
CA ALA A 117 -4.24 -13.18 -1.73
C ALA A 117 -4.18 -11.69 -2.07
N LEU A 118 -3.04 -11.02 -1.90
CA LEU A 118 -2.86 -9.63 -2.31
C LEU A 118 -3.11 -9.44 -3.81
N ALA A 119 -2.55 -10.31 -4.66
CA ALA A 119 -2.81 -10.29 -6.10
C ALA A 119 -4.31 -10.47 -6.40
N ARG A 120 -4.97 -11.40 -5.69
CA ARG A 120 -6.42 -11.65 -5.85
C ARG A 120 -7.29 -10.46 -5.40
N TYR A 121 -6.92 -9.76 -4.33
CA TYR A 121 -7.62 -8.53 -3.93
C TYR A 121 -7.49 -7.44 -5.00
N LEU A 122 -6.30 -7.28 -5.58
CA LEU A 122 -6.06 -6.32 -6.68
C LEU A 122 -6.89 -6.67 -7.92
N GLU A 123 -6.95 -7.93 -8.31
CA GLU A 123 -7.79 -8.43 -9.39
C GLU A 123 -9.28 -8.16 -9.11
N PHE A 124 -9.77 -8.49 -7.92
CA PHE A 124 -11.15 -8.28 -7.52
C PHE A 124 -11.54 -6.79 -7.57
N TYR A 125 -10.79 -5.94 -6.88
CA TYR A 125 -11.10 -4.52 -6.81
C TYR A 125 -10.91 -3.81 -8.15
N SER A 126 -9.95 -4.21 -8.98
CA SER A 126 -9.79 -3.65 -10.32
C SER A 126 -11.01 -3.89 -11.21
N GLY A 127 -11.69 -5.01 -11.04
CA GLY A 127 -12.95 -5.31 -11.73
C GLY A 127 -14.20 -4.74 -11.06
N ALA A 128 -14.11 -4.30 -9.82
CA ALA A 128 -15.25 -3.78 -9.04
C ALA A 128 -15.39 -2.26 -9.10
N VAL A 129 -14.36 -1.53 -9.51
CA VAL A 129 -14.29 -0.05 -9.43
C VAL A 129 -15.45 0.69 -10.09
N ASP A 130 -16.01 0.15 -11.16
CA ASP A 130 -17.11 0.72 -11.93
C ASP A 130 -18.47 0.04 -11.66
N LYS A 131 -18.53 -0.80 -10.62
CA LYS A 131 -19.74 -1.53 -10.20
C LYS A 131 -20.37 -0.95 -8.92
N ILE A 132 -19.80 0.11 -8.36
CA ILE A 132 -20.30 0.76 -7.17
C ILE A 132 -21.24 1.89 -7.59
N HIS A 133 -22.52 1.62 -7.53
CA HIS A 133 -23.58 2.53 -7.97
C HIS A 133 -24.18 3.32 -6.81
N GLY A 134 -24.75 4.48 -7.11
CA GLY A 134 -25.76 5.15 -6.29
C GLY A 134 -27.15 4.54 -6.52
N GLU A 135 -28.13 5.10 -5.87
CA GLU A 135 -29.52 4.67 -5.92
C GLU A 135 -30.42 5.80 -6.40
N THR A 136 -31.46 5.46 -7.15
CA THR A 136 -32.58 6.37 -7.42
C THR A 136 -33.67 6.14 -6.39
N ILE A 137 -34.03 7.17 -5.64
CA ILE A 137 -34.94 7.08 -4.49
C ILE A 137 -36.34 7.59 -4.91
N PRO A 138 -37.40 6.80 -4.75
CA PRO A 138 -38.78 7.28 -4.94
C PRO A 138 -39.09 8.45 -4.00
N TYR A 139 -39.67 9.53 -4.57
CA TYR A 139 -40.04 10.72 -3.82
C TYR A 139 -41.32 11.35 -4.42
N GLN A 140 -41.62 12.57 -4.04
CA GLN A 140 -42.81 13.27 -4.52
C GLN A 140 -42.75 13.63 -6.02
N ASN A 141 -43.91 13.77 -6.66
CA ASN A 141 -44.00 14.19 -8.06
C ASN A 141 -43.27 15.53 -8.31
N GLY A 142 -42.51 15.60 -9.39
CA GLY A 142 -41.73 16.77 -9.77
C GLY A 142 -40.31 16.80 -9.20
N TYR A 143 -39.92 15.78 -8.43
CA TYR A 143 -38.56 15.65 -7.89
C TYR A 143 -37.86 14.37 -8.40
N THR A 144 -36.59 14.48 -8.68
CA THR A 144 -35.70 13.33 -8.89
C THR A 144 -34.66 13.30 -7.76
N VAL A 145 -34.65 12.20 -6.99
CA VAL A 145 -33.73 12.03 -5.86
C VAL A 145 -32.82 10.84 -6.13
N TYR A 146 -31.53 11.04 -5.97
CA TYR A 146 -30.54 9.99 -6.15
C TYR A 146 -29.34 10.18 -5.20
N THR A 147 -28.61 9.09 -4.92
CA THR A 147 -27.37 9.13 -4.17
C THR A 147 -26.16 9.05 -5.09
N LEU A 148 -25.07 9.71 -4.71
CA LEU A 148 -23.76 9.58 -5.35
C LEU A 148 -22.79 8.92 -4.38
N ARG A 149 -21.94 8.05 -4.91
CA ARG A 149 -20.81 7.48 -4.16
C ARG A 149 -19.56 8.26 -4.52
N GLU A 150 -18.96 8.91 -3.52
CA GLU A 150 -17.77 9.74 -3.68
C GLU A 150 -16.65 9.23 -2.78
N PRO A 151 -15.35 9.42 -3.16
CA PRO A 151 -14.23 9.07 -2.28
C PRO A 151 -14.23 9.94 -1.03
N HIS A 152 -13.79 9.38 0.10
CA HIS A 152 -13.57 10.15 1.34
C HIS A 152 -12.43 11.17 1.23
N GLY A 153 -11.54 10.98 0.27
CA GLY A 153 -10.35 11.80 0.10
C GLY A 153 -9.09 11.09 0.59
N VAL A 154 -8.39 11.68 1.56
CA VAL A 154 -7.20 11.05 2.15
C VAL A 154 -7.61 10.07 3.25
N THR A 155 -7.15 8.82 3.14
CA THR A 155 -7.41 7.77 4.12
C THR A 155 -6.12 7.32 4.81
N GLY A 156 -6.18 7.18 6.14
CA GLY A 156 -5.09 6.65 6.95
C GLY A 156 -5.28 5.16 7.24
N HIS A 157 -4.25 4.36 7.01
CA HIS A 157 -4.27 2.92 7.23
C HIS A 157 -3.15 2.53 8.20
N ILE A 158 -3.50 2.08 9.40
CA ILE A 158 -2.56 1.55 10.39
C ILE A 158 -2.71 0.04 10.37
N ILE A 159 -1.68 -0.67 9.91
CA ILE A 159 -1.75 -2.11 9.72
C ILE A 159 -0.86 -2.87 10.71
N PRO A 160 -1.31 -4.04 11.21
CA PRO A 160 -0.56 -4.87 12.14
C PRO A 160 0.58 -5.64 11.46
N TRP A 161 1.41 -6.26 12.31
CA TRP A 161 2.59 -7.02 11.89
C TRP A 161 2.28 -8.42 11.32
N ASN A 162 1.16 -9.03 11.68
CA ASN A 162 0.95 -10.48 11.43
C ASN A 162 0.52 -10.84 10.01
N TYR A 163 -0.16 -9.93 9.28
CA TYR A 163 -0.64 -10.15 7.92
C TYR A 163 -0.47 -8.91 7.02
N PRO A 164 0.74 -8.37 6.84
CA PRO A 164 0.94 -7.11 6.11
C PRO A 164 0.32 -7.12 4.71
N MET A 165 0.65 -8.11 3.87
CA MET A 165 0.13 -8.20 2.50
C MET A 165 -1.39 -8.37 2.45
N GLN A 166 -1.97 -9.22 3.29
CA GLN A 166 -3.42 -9.40 3.30
C GLN A 166 -4.17 -8.15 3.74
N ILE A 167 -3.66 -7.44 4.76
CA ILE A 167 -4.30 -6.21 5.24
C ILE A 167 -4.16 -5.07 4.21
N ILE A 168 -3.04 -4.98 3.51
CA ILE A 168 -2.91 -4.07 2.35
C ILE A 168 -4.00 -4.39 1.32
N GLY A 169 -4.18 -5.66 0.95
CA GLY A 169 -5.20 -6.08 0.01
C GLY A 169 -6.62 -5.71 0.45
N ARG A 170 -6.96 -5.96 1.70
CA ARG A 170 -8.32 -5.72 2.25
C ARG A 170 -8.64 -4.23 2.46
N SER A 171 -7.67 -3.44 2.85
CA SER A 171 -7.85 -2.06 3.31
C SER A 171 -7.37 -1.04 2.28
N VAL A 172 -6.10 -1.09 1.89
CA VAL A 172 -5.47 -0.10 1.01
C VAL A 172 -5.98 -0.21 -0.41
N VAL A 173 -6.04 -1.44 -0.96
CA VAL A 173 -6.48 -1.65 -2.35
C VAL A 173 -7.94 -1.23 -2.55
N GLY A 174 -8.82 -1.53 -1.58
CA GLY A 174 -10.20 -1.07 -1.60
C GLY A 174 -10.34 0.45 -1.59
N ALA A 175 -9.52 1.12 -0.76
CA ALA A 175 -9.51 2.58 -0.71
C ALA A 175 -9.06 3.21 -2.04
N LEU A 176 -7.99 2.68 -2.64
CA LEU A 176 -7.49 3.11 -3.96
C LEU A 176 -8.55 2.89 -5.06
N ALA A 177 -9.22 1.74 -5.06
CA ALA A 177 -10.27 1.43 -6.02
C ALA A 177 -11.39 2.48 -6.01
N MET A 178 -11.77 2.93 -4.82
CA MET A 178 -12.82 3.94 -4.64
C MET A 178 -12.33 5.39 -4.85
N GLY A 179 -11.10 5.59 -5.33
CA GLY A 179 -10.57 6.91 -5.67
C GLY A 179 -9.96 7.69 -4.52
N ASN A 180 -9.78 7.07 -3.36
CA ASN A 180 -9.08 7.70 -2.25
C ASN A 180 -7.57 7.72 -2.48
N ALA A 181 -6.87 8.66 -1.83
CA ALA A 181 -5.44 8.64 -1.66
C ALA A 181 -5.09 8.12 -0.26
N VAL A 182 -3.94 7.46 -0.12
CA VAL A 182 -3.63 6.63 1.05
C VAL A 182 -2.35 7.10 1.74
N VAL A 183 -2.42 7.17 3.07
CA VAL A 183 -1.25 7.20 3.96
C VAL A 183 -1.24 5.89 4.76
N LEU A 184 -0.25 5.05 4.50
CA LEU A 184 -0.08 3.74 5.12
C LEU A 184 1.00 3.80 6.20
N LYS A 185 0.65 3.46 7.43
CA LYS A 185 1.57 3.23 8.55
C LYS A 185 1.61 1.71 8.83
N PRO A 186 2.62 0.98 8.34
CA PRO A 186 2.82 -0.41 8.73
C PRO A 186 3.34 -0.51 10.17
N SER A 187 3.23 -1.71 10.77
CA SER A 187 3.91 -1.97 12.04
C SER A 187 5.42 -1.77 11.89
N GLU A 188 6.04 -1.23 12.91
CA GLU A 188 7.49 -1.13 13.02
C GLU A 188 8.19 -2.49 13.08
N ASP A 189 7.48 -3.55 13.49
CA ASP A 189 8.00 -4.91 13.57
C ASP A 189 7.97 -5.68 12.23
N ALA A 190 7.17 -5.20 11.25
CA ALA A 190 7.03 -5.86 9.95
C ALA A 190 6.56 -4.86 8.89
N CYS A 191 7.48 -4.17 8.26
CA CYS A 191 7.14 -3.11 7.31
C CYS A 191 7.76 -3.30 5.90
N VAL A 192 8.64 -4.26 5.71
CA VAL A 192 9.40 -4.39 4.45
C VAL A 192 8.49 -4.73 3.27
N THR A 193 7.47 -5.58 3.49
CA THR A 193 6.47 -5.87 2.43
C THR A 193 5.59 -4.67 2.08
N ALA A 194 5.28 -3.81 3.05
CA ALA A 194 4.56 -2.57 2.77
C ALA A 194 5.39 -1.62 1.89
N LEU A 195 6.69 -1.49 2.19
CA LEU A 195 7.62 -0.71 1.35
C LEU A 195 7.76 -1.32 -0.05
N ALA A 196 7.86 -2.66 -0.16
CA ALA A 196 7.85 -3.36 -1.44
C ALA A 196 6.59 -3.06 -2.26
N PHE A 197 5.41 -3.00 -1.61
CA PHE A 197 4.16 -2.63 -2.27
C PHE A 197 4.19 -1.19 -2.81
N GLY A 198 4.78 -0.24 -2.08
CA GLY A 198 4.98 1.13 -2.57
C GLY A 198 5.82 1.17 -3.85
N GLU A 199 6.90 0.41 -3.91
CA GLU A 199 7.73 0.32 -5.11
C GLU A 199 6.99 -0.33 -6.28
N ILE A 200 6.21 -1.39 -6.04
CA ILE A 200 5.36 -2.02 -7.07
C ILE A 200 4.32 -1.02 -7.60
N CYS A 201 3.71 -0.22 -6.75
CA CYS A 201 2.78 0.84 -7.16
C CYS A 201 3.47 1.86 -8.08
N ARG A 202 4.71 2.25 -7.77
CA ARG A 202 5.52 3.15 -8.60
C ARG A 202 5.85 2.51 -9.96
N GLU A 203 6.29 1.25 -9.99
CA GLU A 203 6.56 0.48 -11.22
C GLU A 203 5.31 0.36 -12.12
N ALA A 204 4.14 0.22 -11.51
CA ALA A 204 2.87 0.15 -12.22
C ALA A 204 2.46 1.50 -12.85
N GLY A 205 3.05 2.60 -12.40
CA GLY A 205 2.71 3.96 -12.85
C GLY A 205 1.53 4.56 -12.08
N LEU A 206 1.31 4.15 -10.81
CA LEU A 206 0.37 4.84 -9.94
C LEU A 206 0.84 6.29 -9.76
N PRO A 207 -0.02 7.31 -9.93
CA PRO A 207 0.39 8.71 -9.83
C PRO A 207 1.04 9.03 -8.49
N ASN A 208 2.00 9.95 -8.50
CA ASN A 208 2.69 10.38 -7.30
C ASN A 208 1.70 10.90 -6.24
N GLY A 209 1.95 10.59 -4.98
CA GLY A 209 1.13 11.02 -3.86
C GLY A 209 -0.11 10.14 -3.57
N VAL A 210 -0.55 9.31 -4.50
CA VAL A 210 -1.74 8.45 -4.31
C VAL A 210 -1.54 7.43 -3.20
N ILE A 211 -0.33 6.88 -3.06
CA ILE A 211 0.08 6.06 -1.92
C ILE A 211 1.33 6.65 -1.29
N ASN A 212 1.30 6.74 0.04
CA ASN A 212 2.42 7.20 0.86
C ASN A 212 2.60 6.22 2.01
N ILE A 213 3.84 5.82 2.29
CA ILE A 213 4.14 4.81 3.32
C ILE A 213 5.16 5.41 4.29
N VAL A 214 4.77 5.45 5.56
CA VAL A 214 5.53 6.07 6.65
C VAL A 214 5.76 5.02 7.75
N PRO A 215 6.87 4.26 7.72
CA PRO A 215 7.25 3.34 8.79
C PRO A 215 7.58 4.06 10.09
N GLY A 216 7.46 3.35 11.26
CA GLY A 216 7.84 3.88 12.56
C GLY A 216 6.75 4.00 13.58
#